data_1ec528c9705d1ad252306e219c961389
#
_entry.id   1ec528c9705d1ad252306e219c961389
#
_cell.length_a   1.000
_cell.length_b   1.000
_cell.length_c   1.000
_cell.angle_alpha   90.00
_cell.angle_beta   90.00
_cell.angle_gamma   90.00
#
_symmetry.space_group_name_H-M   'P 1'
#
loop_
_entity.id
_entity.type
_entity.pdbx_description
1 polymer ?
#
loop_
_entity_poly.entity_id
_entity_poly.type
_entity_poly.pdbx_seq_one_letter_code
_entity_poly.pdbx_strand_id
1 'polypeptide(L)'
;MERKTLENSKEARDHAVLVGLRSPVLGDDSADEESLMELSELVDTAGGDTAGIILQSREKPDPHSFIGEGKVEEVKRMVDNEQATMVIFDNDLSPSQIRVLTELLGVQVIDRSGLILDIFAQRARTKEGCLQVELAQYQYLLPRLIGMWSHLERQGGTGGSPIGTKGPGETQLETDRRHIRRKIDKLKAELEEVRRVRATQRQRRSKNEIPVVAIVGYTNAGKSTLLNAITGADIPANNRLFDTLDTTTRLLTVSDTLDVVISDTVGFIRKLPHQLVEAFKATLEELEYADLLLHVIDSSNLQWRQQADTVDRLIRELGADTIPCIRVYNKSDLSFPGGLAKEEDAVAISAKTGEGIPDLLALIDKKLDKGTKRVTLHLPYDKAGALDSLYREAKVESVEYTATVDVVAVCNPRLLGQLKDYIEGWQPPKEEWE
;
A
#
# COMPACT_ATOMS: atom_id res chain seq x y z
N MET A 1 14.30 -10.75 50.58
CA MET A 1 13.24 -10.86 49.57
C MET A 1 13.81 -10.44 48.24
N GLU A 2 14.31 -11.40 47.53
CA GLU A 2 14.99 -11.23 46.22
C GLU A 2 13.93 -10.93 45.14
N ARG A 3 14.08 -9.80 44.45
CA ARG A 3 13.35 -9.52 43.20
C ARG A 3 13.97 -10.39 42.13
N LYS A 4 13.27 -11.47 41.73
CA LYS A 4 13.56 -12.18 40.49
C LYS A 4 13.37 -11.20 39.33
N THR A 5 14.45 -10.81 38.70
CA THR A 5 14.51 -10.22 37.38
C THR A 5 13.88 -11.22 36.41
N LEU A 6 12.77 -10.84 35.78
CA LEU A 6 12.21 -11.51 34.63
C LEU A 6 13.23 -11.34 33.49
N GLU A 7 14.02 -12.37 33.23
CA GLU A 7 14.77 -12.49 32.00
C GLU A 7 13.77 -12.47 30.84
N ASN A 8 13.94 -11.49 29.96
CA ASN A 8 13.30 -11.49 28.65
C ASN A 8 13.60 -12.82 27.97
N SER A 9 12.63 -13.72 27.90
CA SER A 9 12.65 -14.84 26.98
C SER A 9 12.72 -14.20 25.58
N LYS A 10 13.85 -14.32 24.89
CA LYS A 10 13.90 -14.12 23.44
C LYS A 10 12.82 -15.04 22.88
N GLU A 11 11.75 -14.47 22.35
CA GLU A 11 10.77 -15.24 21.58
C GLU A 11 11.55 -15.97 20.51
N ALA A 12 11.45 -17.32 20.51
CA ALA A 12 12.10 -18.13 19.51
C ALA A 12 11.54 -17.70 18.15
N ARG A 13 12.42 -17.25 17.24
CA ARG A 13 11.99 -16.88 15.89
C ARG A 13 11.49 -18.12 15.17
N ASP A 14 10.45 -17.95 14.39
CA ASP A 14 9.97 -19.02 13.51
C ASP A 14 10.98 -19.27 12.38
N HIS A 15 11.31 -20.54 12.14
CA HIS A 15 12.17 -20.96 11.04
C HIS A 15 11.32 -21.54 9.92
N ALA A 16 11.35 -20.90 8.75
CA ALA A 16 10.47 -21.23 7.63
C ALA A 16 11.25 -21.88 6.47
N VAL A 17 10.74 -23.00 5.94
CA VAL A 17 11.13 -23.53 4.63
C VAL A 17 10.20 -22.92 3.59
N LEU A 18 10.78 -22.30 2.55
CA LEU A 18 10.05 -21.67 1.47
C LEU A 18 9.90 -22.61 0.28
N VAL A 19 8.69 -22.73 -0.25
CA VAL A 19 8.41 -23.63 -1.35
C VAL A 19 7.67 -22.87 -2.47
N GLY A 20 8.16 -23.03 -3.71
CA GLY A 20 7.53 -22.48 -4.90
C GLY A 20 7.30 -23.53 -5.97
N LEU A 21 6.19 -23.37 -6.71
CA LEU A 21 5.92 -24.14 -7.91
C LEU A 21 5.96 -23.25 -9.14
N ARG A 22 6.89 -23.54 -10.05
CA ARG A 22 6.93 -22.95 -11.40
C ARG A 22 6.08 -23.78 -12.33
N SER A 23 5.04 -23.17 -12.89
CA SER A 23 4.13 -23.85 -13.84
C SER A 23 3.54 -22.86 -14.83
N PRO A 24 3.53 -23.19 -16.15
CA PRO A 24 2.93 -22.34 -17.17
C PRO A 24 1.43 -22.08 -16.97
N VAL A 25 0.75 -23.03 -16.32
CA VAL A 25 -0.71 -22.94 -16.08
C VAL A 25 -1.05 -21.92 -15.01
N LEU A 26 -0.10 -21.59 -14.14
CA LEU A 26 -0.30 -20.63 -13.06
C LEU A 26 -0.15 -19.18 -13.53
N GLY A 27 0.37 -18.92 -14.73
CA GLY A 27 0.56 -17.57 -15.23
C GLY A 27 1.35 -16.68 -14.26
N ASP A 28 0.75 -15.57 -13.85
CA ASP A 28 1.37 -14.61 -12.91
C ASP A 28 1.58 -15.18 -11.49
N ASP A 29 0.85 -16.25 -11.12
CA ASP A 29 1.03 -16.96 -9.85
C ASP A 29 2.18 -17.97 -9.87
N SER A 30 2.83 -18.18 -11.02
CA SER A 30 3.99 -19.06 -11.13
C SER A 30 5.13 -18.55 -10.24
N ALA A 31 5.76 -19.45 -9.47
CA ALA A 31 6.92 -19.10 -8.66
C ALA A 31 8.20 -19.09 -9.52
N ASP A 32 9.09 -18.18 -9.16
CA ASP A 32 10.45 -18.11 -9.69
C ASP A 32 11.45 -17.88 -8.53
N GLU A 33 12.74 -17.88 -8.82
CA GLU A 33 13.78 -17.65 -7.81
C GLU A 33 13.61 -16.30 -7.11
N GLU A 34 13.16 -15.30 -7.84
CA GLU A 34 12.98 -13.93 -7.37
C GLU A 34 11.75 -13.79 -6.49
N SER A 35 10.64 -14.45 -6.85
CA SER A 35 9.46 -14.46 -5.99
C SER A 35 9.73 -15.16 -4.66
N LEU A 36 10.63 -16.19 -4.65
CA LEU A 36 11.07 -16.85 -3.42
C LEU A 36 12.04 -16.00 -2.61
N MET A 37 12.90 -15.19 -3.25
CA MET A 37 13.72 -14.20 -2.54
C MET A 37 12.85 -13.12 -1.89
N GLU A 38 11.85 -12.60 -2.62
CA GLU A 38 10.88 -11.66 -2.05
C GLU A 38 10.07 -12.29 -0.91
N LEU A 39 9.70 -13.58 -1.03
CA LEU A 39 9.05 -14.32 0.06
C LEU A 39 9.96 -14.43 1.30
N SER A 40 11.26 -14.60 1.12
CA SER A 40 12.26 -14.59 2.22
C SER A 40 12.30 -13.22 2.92
N GLU A 41 12.25 -12.13 2.18
CA GLU A 41 12.17 -10.77 2.77
C GLU A 41 10.84 -10.56 3.53
N LEU A 42 9.75 -11.16 3.06
CA LEU A 42 8.47 -11.15 3.78
C LEU A 42 8.57 -11.90 5.11
N VAL A 43 9.24 -13.05 5.15
CA VAL A 43 9.49 -13.81 6.37
C VAL A 43 10.31 -13.00 7.38
N ASP A 44 11.39 -12.36 6.94
CA ASP A 44 12.17 -11.46 7.83
C ASP A 44 11.32 -10.29 8.34
N THR A 45 10.46 -9.74 7.49
CA THR A 45 9.53 -8.67 7.88
C THR A 45 8.52 -9.14 8.93
N ALA A 46 8.07 -10.39 8.86
CA ALA A 46 7.20 -11.01 9.85
C ALA A 46 7.94 -11.37 11.16
N GLY A 47 9.26 -11.31 11.17
CA GLY A 47 10.12 -11.62 12.32
C GLY A 47 10.61 -13.06 12.38
N GLY A 48 10.44 -13.83 11.28
CA GLY A 48 10.97 -15.18 11.11
C GLY A 48 12.32 -15.19 10.40
N ASP A 49 12.88 -16.38 10.26
CA ASP A 49 14.13 -16.64 9.53
C ASP A 49 13.88 -17.71 8.46
N THR A 50 14.51 -17.56 7.28
CA THR A 50 14.41 -18.55 6.20
C THR A 50 15.43 -19.66 6.42
N ALA A 51 14.95 -20.90 6.65
CA ALA A 51 15.76 -22.09 6.86
C ALA A 51 16.22 -22.73 5.53
N GLY A 52 15.39 -22.63 4.47
CA GLY A 52 15.72 -23.17 3.16
C GLY A 52 14.72 -22.79 2.10
N ILE A 53 15.10 -22.93 0.83
CA ILE A 53 14.28 -22.57 -0.32
C ILE A 53 14.22 -23.75 -1.29
N ILE A 54 13.02 -24.13 -1.70
CA ILE A 54 12.76 -25.21 -2.66
C ILE A 54 11.89 -24.68 -3.80
N LEU A 55 12.37 -24.80 -5.03
CA LEU A 55 11.59 -24.53 -6.24
C LEU A 55 11.38 -25.83 -7.03
N GLN A 56 10.14 -26.10 -7.42
CA GLN A 56 9.79 -27.18 -8.32
C GLN A 56 9.26 -26.65 -9.64
N SER A 57 9.68 -27.25 -10.76
CA SER A 57 9.07 -26.98 -12.08
C SER A 57 8.18 -28.16 -12.46
N ARG A 58 6.90 -27.88 -12.79
CA ARG A 58 5.92 -28.87 -13.31
C ARG A 58 5.00 -28.20 -14.31
N GLU A 59 4.45 -28.99 -15.24
CA GLU A 59 3.44 -28.49 -16.16
C GLU A 59 2.15 -28.05 -15.44
N LYS A 60 1.71 -28.82 -14.45
CA LYS A 60 0.48 -28.56 -13.68
C LYS A 60 0.70 -28.82 -12.20
N PRO A 61 0.06 -28.03 -11.32
CA PRO A 61 0.02 -28.31 -9.89
C PRO A 61 -0.60 -29.67 -9.61
N ASP A 62 -0.16 -30.34 -8.55
CA ASP A 62 -0.81 -31.53 -8.07
C ASP A 62 -2.16 -31.15 -7.38
N PRO A 63 -3.27 -31.80 -7.73
CA PRO A 63 -4.56 -31.47 -7.13
C PRO A 63 -4.60 -31.70 -5.61
N HIS A 64 -3.81 -32.62 -5.09
CA HIS A 64 -3.86 -33.07 -3.69
C HIS A 64 -2.83 -32.34 -2.82
N SER A 65 -1.56 -32.33 -3.24
CA SER A 65 -0.42 -31.78 -2.49
C SER A 65 0.21 -30.55 -3.12
N PHE A 66 -0.34 -30.00 -4.21
CA PHE A 66 0.16 -28.87 -4.99
C PHE A 66 1.51 -29.13 -5.68
N ILE A 67 2.49 -29.69 -4.95
CA ILE A 67 3.79 -30.16 -5.46
C ILE A 67 3.79 -31.68 -5.60
N GLY A 68 4.75 -32.26 -6.34
CA GLY A 68 4.84 -33.72 -6.49
C GLY A 68 5.25 -34.44 -5.20
N GLU A 69 4.81 -35.70 -5.02
CA GLU A 69 5.09 -36.52 -3.83
C GLU A 69 6.58 -36.55 -3.46
N GLY A 70 7.47 -36.82 -4.43
CA GLY A 70 8.91 -36.81 -4.17
C GLY A 70 9.45 -35.45 -3.70
N LYS A 71 8.80 -34.35 -4.12
CA LYS A 71 9.17 -33.01 -3.65
C LYS A 71 8.62 -32.75 -2.23
N VAL A 72 7.46 -33.31 -1.87
CA VAL A 72 6.96 -33.29 -0.49
C VAL A 72 7.93 -33.96 0.46
N GLU A 73 8.50 -35.12 0.07
CA GLU A 73 9.52 -35.82 0.86
C GLU A 73 10.82 -35.01 1.00
N GLU A 74 11.22 -34.28 -0.05
CA GLU A 74 12.36 -33.39 -0.01
C GLU A 74 12.13 -32.21 0.95
N VAL A 75 10.95 -31.58 0.89
CA VAL A 75 10.55 -30.53 1.83
C VAL A 75 10.56 -31.07 3.26
N LYS A 76 9.99 -32.26 3.50
CA LYS A 76 9.98 -32.88 4.83
C LYS A 76 11.37 -33.12 5.38
N ARG A 77 12.27 -33.65 4.55
CA ARG A 77 13.69 -33.84 4.96
C ARG A 77 14.36 -32.50 5.30
N MET A 78 14.07 -31.44 4.56
CA MET A 78 14.60 -30.12 4.86
C MET A 78 14.03 -29.57 6.18
N VAL A 79 12.73 -29.72 6.42
CA VAL A 79 12.07 -29.35 7.69
C VAL A 79 12.73 -30.07 8.86
N ASP A 80 12.96 -31.38 8.75
CA ASP A 80 13.57 -32.19 9.82
C ASP A 80 15.04 -31.79 10.06
N ASN A 81 15.81 -31.58 8.99
CA ASN A 81 17.23 -31.25 9.08
C ASN A 81 17.48 -29.84 9.67
N GLU A 82 16.70 -28.86 9.21
CA GLU A 82 16.83 -27.46 9.61
C GLU A 82 15.99 -27.15 10.86
N GLN A 83 15.26 -28.12 11.41
CA GLN A 83 14.35 -27.97 12.53
C GLN A 83 13.34 -26.81 12.29
N ALA A 84 12.84 -26.72 11.06
CA ALA A 84 11.92 -25.65 10.70
C ALA A 84 10.57 -25.83 11.42
N THR A 85 10.00 -24.70 11.85
CA THR A 85 8.71 -24.66 12.56
C THR A 85 7.52 -24.57 11.63
N MET A 86 7.76 -24.10 10.39
CA MET A 86 6.71 -23.90 9.38
C MET A 86 7.22 -24.06 7.95
N VAL A 87 6.27 -24.25 7.03
CA VAL A 87 6.53 -24.20 5.59
C VAL A 87 5.63 -23.16 4.95
N ILE A 88 6.22 -22.31 4.11
CA ILE A 88 5.51 -21.22 3.45
C ILE A 88 5.56 -21.41 1.94
N PHE A 89 4.40 -21.49 1.31
CA PHE A 89 4.28 -21.58 -0.14
C PHE A 89 4.16 -20.20 -0.79
N ASP A 90 4.92 -19.98 -1.86
CA ASP A 90 4.86 -18.73 -2.65
C ASP A 90 3.58 -18.60 -3.47
N ASN A 91 2.94 -19.73 -3.76
CA ASN A 91 1.70 -19.82 -4.50
C ASN A 91 0.51 -19.94 -3.54
N ASP A 92 -0.67 -19.47 -3.98
CA ASP A 92 -1.90 -19.67 -3.21
C ASP A 92 -2.29 -21.14 -3.16
N LEU A 93 -2.63 -21.62 -1.97
CA LEU A 93 -3.04 -22.99 -1.72
C LEU A 93 -4.53 -23.08 -1.42
N SER A 94 -5.18 -24.12 -1.94
CA SER A 94 -6.53 -24.45 -1.50
C SER A 94 -6.55 -24.95 -0.04
N PRO A 95 -7.67 -24.79 0.67
CA PRO A 95 -7.79 -25.27 2.04
C PRO A 95 -7.50 -26.77 2.21
N SER A 96 -7.84 -27.57 1.20
CA SER A 96 -7.55 -29.02 1.18
C SER A 96 -6.06 -29.31 1.05
N GLN A 97 -5.35 -28.55 0.22
CA GLN A 97 -3.91 -28.70 0.03
C GLN A 97 -3.14 -28.30 1.30
N ILE A 98 -3.50 -27.18 1.94
CA ILE A 98 -2.88 -26.76 3.21
C ILE A 98 -3.02 -27.88 4.25
N ARG A 99 -4.23 -28.48 4.38
CA ARG A 99 -4.45 -29.57 5.32
C ARG A 99 -3.57 -30.77 5.03
N VAL A 100 -3.58 -31.24 3.77
CA VAL A 100 -2.80 -32.41 3.36
C VAL A 100 -1.32 -32.19 3.59
N LEU A 101 -0.80 -31.02 3.21
CA LEU A 101 0.60 -30.66 3.39
C LEU A 101 0.96 -30.59 4.89
N THR A 102 0.10 -30.02 5.72
CA THR A 102 0.30 -29.97 7.17
C THR A 102 0.37 -31.38 7.77
N GLU A 103 -0.52 -32.29 7.33
CA GLU A 103 -0.50 -33.69 7.78
C GLU A 103 0.78 -34.43 7.32
N LEU A 104 1.23 -34.21 6.08
CA LEU A 104 2.41 -34.88 5.51
C LEU A 104 3.74 -34.35 6.08
N LEU A 105 3.83 -33.04 6.25
CA LEU A 105 5.06 -32.38 6.69
C LEU A 105 5.21 -32.35 8.22
N GLY A 106 4.10 -32.41 8.96
CA GLY A 106 4.09 -32.43 10.43
C GLY A 106 4.33 -31.03 11.07
N VAL A 107 4.39 -29.98 10.28
CA VAL A 107 4.55 -28.59 10.70
C VAL A 107 3.46 -27.72 10.12
N GLN A 108 3.32 -26.49 10.63
CA GLN A 108 2.37 -25.53 10.09
C GLN A 108 2.68 -25.20 8.63
N VAL A 109 1.66 -25.19 7.78
CA VAL A 109 1.75 -24.76 6.38
C VAL A 109 0.88 -23.56 6.15
N ILE A 110 1.46 -22.50 5.60
CA ILE A 110 0.75 -21.32 5.15
C ILE A 110 1.14 -20.99 3.70
N ASP A 111 0.35 -20.16 3.05
CA ASP A 111 0.69 -19.61 1.74
C ASP A 111 1.14 -18.15 1.86
N ARG A 112 1.63 -17.57 0.76
CA ARG A 112 2.06 -16.18 0.69
C ARG A 112 0.98 -15.22 1.16
N SER A 113 -0.28 -15.48 0.80
CA SER A 113 -1.43 -14.70 1.20
C SER A 113 -1.62 -14.67 2.72
N GLY A 114 -1.45 -15.81 3.39
CA GLY A 114 -1.48 -15.91 4.85
C GLY A 114 -0.37 -15.10 5.52
N LEU A 115 0.87 -15.21 5.02
CA LEU A 115 2.01 -14.46 5.55
C LEU A 115 1.83 -12.94 5.42
N ILE A 116 1.36 -12.47 4.26
CA ILE A 116 1.09 -11.04 4.03
C ILE A 116 0.01 -10.54 5.00
N LEU A 117 -1.05 -11.32 5.23
CA LEU A 117 -2.10 -10.98 6.20
C LEU A 117 -1.55 -10.87 7.61
N ASP A 118 -0.63 -11.73 8.01
CA ASP A 118 0.00 -11.68 9.33
C ASP A 118 0.90 -10.43 9.48
N ILE A 119 1.69 -10.08 8.46
CA ILE A 119 2.47 -8.85 8.43
C ILE A 119 1.56 -7.62 8.60
N PHE A 120 0.44 -7.59 7.88
CA PHE A 120 -0.50 -6.47 7.97
C PHE A 120 -1.19 -6.40 9.34
N ALA A 121 -1.52 -7.54 9.96
CA ALA A 121 -2.07 -7.56 11.30
C ALA A 121 -1.12 -6.99 12.36
N GLN A 122 0.19 -7.23 12.21
CA GLN A 122 1.20 -6.66 13.08
C GLN A 122 1.44 -5.15 12.86
N ARG A 123 1.16 -4.64 11.64
CA ARG A 123 1.47 -3.26 11.24
C ARG A 123 0.28 -2.30 11.34
N ALA A 124 -0.95 -2.79 11.24
CA ALA A 124 -2.15 -1.96 11.33
C ALA A 124 -2.24 -1.25 12.69
N ARG A 125 -2.29 0.08 12.67
CA ARG A 125 -2.37 0.92 13.87
C ARG A 125 -3.63 1.77 13.90
N THR A 126 -4.11 2.18 12.72
CA THR A 126 -5.35 2.95 12.63
C THR A 126 -6.55 2.03 12.84
N LYS A 127 -7.63 2.58 13.38
CA LYS A 127 -8.89 1.84 13.53
C LYS A 127 -9.37 1.26 12.21
N GLU A 128 -9.21 2.00 11.12
CA GLU A 128 -9.61 1.56 9.79
C GLU A 128 -8.72 0.44 9.28
N GLY A 129 -7.38 0.60 9.33
CA GLY A 129 -6.44 -0.43 8.95
C GLY A 129 -6.68 -1.74 9.71
N CYS A 130 -6.90 -1.67 11.04
CA CYS A 130 -7.24 -2.84 11.84
C CYS A 130 -8.54 -3.52 11.37
N LEU A 131 -9.61 -2.75 11.08
CA LEU A 131 -10.87 -3.30 10.58
C LEU A 131 -10.71 -3.95 9.20
N GLN A 132 -9.92 -3.35 8.32
CA GLN A 132 -9.64 -3.87 6.97
C GLN A 132 -8.87 -5.19 7.03
N VAL A 133 -7.81 -5.22 7.84
CA VAL A 133 -6.99 -6.44 8.01
C VAL A 133 -7.81 -7.54 8.66
N GLU A 134 -8.58 -7.24 9.72
CA GLU A 134 -9.44 -8.21 10.40
C GLU A 134 -10.49 -8.77 9.41
N LEU A 135 -11.08 -7.92 8.57
CA LEU A 135 -12.01 -8.37 7.53
C LEU A 135 -11.34 -9.34 6.55
N ALA A 136 -10.16 -8.97 6.03
CA ALA A 136 -9.41 -9.80 5.10
C ALA A 136 -8.99 -11.14 5.73
N GLN A 137 -8.56 -11.15 7.00
CA GLN A 137 -8.25 -12.37 7.74
C GLN A 137 -9.47 -13.29 7.87
N TYR A 138 -10.65 -12.77 8.22
CA TYR A 138 -11.86 -13.59 8.30
C TYR A 138 -12.30 -14.11 6.93
N GLN A 139 -12.16 -13.34 5.87
CA GLN A 139 -12.44 -13.78 4.50
C GLN A 139 -11.48 -14.89 4.05
N TYR A 140 -10.20 -14.78 4.42
CA TYR A 140 -9.18 -15.80 4.16
C TYR A 140 -9.42 -17.09 4.96
N LEU A 141 -9.82 -16.97 6.24
CA LEU A 141 -10.06 -18.11 7.14
C LEU A 141 -11.37 -18.84 6.85
N LEU A 142 -12.43 -18.12 6.45
CA LEU A 142 -13.77 -18.70 6.29
C LEU A 142 -13.81 -19.96 5.39
N PRO A 143 -13.19 -20.02 4.21
CA PRO A 143 -13.14 -21.24 3.40
C PRO A 143 -12.23 -22.31 4.01
N ARG A 144 -11.24 -21.95 4.82
CA ARG A 144 -10.25 -22.84 5.42
C ARG A 144 -10.76 -23.58 6.68
N LEU A 145 -11.78 -23.04 7.34
CA LEU A 145 -12.42 -23.70 8.50
C LEU A 145 -12.94 -25.10 8.21
N ILE A 146 -13.42 -25.34 6.99
CA ILE A 146 -13.96 -26.66 6.59
C ILE A 146 -12.89 -27.76 6.69
N GLY A 147 -11.62 -27.41 6.45
CA GLY A 147 -10.50 -28.33 6.51
C GLY A 147 -9.95 -28.61 7.91
N MET A 148 -10.07 -27.65 8.83
CA MET A 148 -9.47 -27.76 10.17
C MET A 148 -10.26 -28.67 11.12
N TRP A 149 -11.60 -28.73 11.00
CA TRP A 149 -12.47 -29.47 11.93
C TRP A 149 -12.51 -30.99 11.69
N SER A 150 -12.31 -31.45 10.46
CA SER A 150 -12.29 -32.89 10.16
C SER A 150 -11.14 -33.64 10.87
N HIS A 151 -10.15 -32.94 11.36
CA HIS A 151 -9.02 -33.48 12.12
C HIS A 151 -9.37 -33.73 13.60
N LEU A 152 -10.15 -32.85 14.21
CA LEU A 152 -10.58 -32.95 15.61
C LEU A 152 -11.58 -34.10 15.80
N GLU A 153 -12.42 -34.38 14.80
CA GLU A 153 -13.37 -35.51 14.86
C GLU A 153 -12.69 -36.89 14.81
N ARG A 154 -11.56 -37.04 14.09
CA ARG A 154 -10.80 -38.29 14.03
C ARG A 154 -10.00 -38.60 15.28
N GLN A 155 -9.60 -37.57 16.05
CA GLN A 155 -8.90 -37.77 17.33
C GLN A 155 -9.81 -38.03 18.52
N GLY A 156 -11.12 -37.78 18.41
CA GLY A 156 -12.09 -37.89 19.50
C GLY A 156 -13.05 -39.05 19.48
N GLY A 157 -12.97 -39.99 18.51
CA GLY A 157 -14.07 -40.92 18.29
C GLY A 157 -13.73 -42.39 18.16
N THR A 158 -13.54 -43.09 19.28
CA THR A 158 -13.84 -44.55 19.38
C THR A 158 -15.34 -44.69 19.72
N GLY A 159 -16.18 -44.96 18.73
CA GLY A 159 -17.58 -45.29 19.02
C GLY A 159 -18.50 -45.09 17.81
N GLY A 160 -18.94 -46.17 17.19
CA GLY A 160 -19.81 -46.14 16.03
C GLY A 160 -21.09 -45.35 16.26
N SER A 161 -21.33 -44.38 15.40
CA SER A 161 -22.59 -43.62 15.35
C SER A 161 -23.62 -44.32 14.47
N PRO A 162 -24.88 -44.35 14.85
CA PRO A 162 -25.97 -44.90 14.03
C PRO A 162 -26.18 -44.03 12.77
N ILE A 163 -26.50 -44.66 11.67
CA ILE A 163 -26.85 -44.07 10.38
C ILE A 163 -27.97 -43.03 10.57
N GLY A 164 -27.72 -41.74 10.30
CA GLY A 164 -28.79 -40.72 10.19
C GLY A 164 -28.80 -39.59 11.24
N THR A 165 -27.87 -39.55 12.17
CA THR A 165 -27.75 -38.39 13.10
C THR A 165 -26.63 -37.46 12.64
N LYS A 166 -26.96 -36.19 12.34
CA LYS A 166 -25.98 -35.12 12.20
C LYS A 166 -25.15 -35.09 13.48
N GLY A 167 -23.84 -35.40 13.37
CA GLY A 167 -22.96 -35.42 14.52
C GLY A 167 -22.82 -34.03 15.15
N PRO A 168 -22.53 -33.93 16.47
CA PRO A 168 -22.32 -32.65 17.14
C PRO A 168 -21.23 -31.79 16.51
N GLY A 169 -20.29 -32.36 15.74
CA GLY A 169 -19.24 -31.62 15.04
C GLY A 169 -19.74 -30.84 13.83
N GLU A 170 -20.70 -31.37 13.04
CA GLU A 170 -21.29 -30.59 11.92
C GLU A 170 -22.07 -29.37 12.41
N THR A 171 -22.75 -29.45 13.54
CA THR A 171 -23.47 -28.32 14.14
C THR A 171 -22.52 -27.27 14.67
N GLN A 172 -21.38 -27.68 15.21
CA GLN A 172 -20.37 -26.75 15.74
C GLN A 172 -19.66 -26.00 14.60
N LEU A 173 -19.23 -26.69 13.54
CA LEU A 173 -18.66 -26.08 12.34
C LEU A 173 -19.62 -25.08 11.70
N GLU A 174 -20.90 -25.42 11.58
CA GLU A 174 -21.88 -24.51 11.01
C GLU A 174 -22.14 -23.31 11.91
N THR A 175 -22.08 -23.50 13.22
CA THR A 175 -22.17 -22.40 14.19
C THR A 175 -20.99 -21.46 14.09
N ASP A 176 -19.75 -21.99 13.97
CA ASP A 176 -18.53 -21.19 13.84
C ASP A 176 -18.51 -20.42 12.50
N ARG A 177 -18.93 -21.07 11.40
CA ARG A 177 -19.08 -20.40 10.10
C ARG A 177 -20.10 -19.26 10.17
N ARG A 178 -21.23 -19.50 10.86
CA ARG A 178 -22.24 -18.46 11.06
C ARG A 178 -21.72 -17.32 11.91
N HIS A 179 -20.93 -17.64 12.94
CA HIS A 179 -20.29 -16.62 13.78
C HIS A 179 -19.33 -15.76 12.94
N ILE A 180 -18.45 -16.37 12.15
CA ILE A 180 -17.50 -15.65 11.30
C ILE A 180 -18.21 -14.83 10.23
N ARG A 181 -19.26 -15.34 9.59
CA ARG A 181 -20.05 -14.56 8.64
C ARG A 181 -20.66 -13.32 9.28
N ARG A 182 -21.25 -13.44 10.47
CA ARG A 182 -21.76 -12.30 11.23
C ARG A 182 -20.68 -11.30 11.57
N LYS A 183 -19.47 -11.78 11.88
CA LYS A 183 -18.32 -10.91 12.14
C LYS A 183 -17.91 -10.13 10.88
N ILE A 184 -17.85 -10.82 9.73
CA ILE A 184 -17.58 -10.21 8.42
C ILE A 184 -18.62 -9.13 8.10
N ASP A 185 -19.91 -9.43 8.27
CA ASP A 185 -20.99 -8.47 8.01
C ASP A 185 -20.90 -7.24 8.92
N LYS A 186 -20.57 -7.46 10.20
CA LYS A 186 -20.36 -6.37 11.16
C LYS A 186 -19.17 -5.49 10.75
N LEU A 187 -18.03 -6.09 10.41
CA LEU A 187 -16.83 -5.36 9.99
C LEU A 187 -17.08 -4.56 8.71
N LYS A 188 -17.82 -5.11 7.74
CA LYS A 188 -18.23 -4.38 6.54
C LYS A 188 -19.07 -3.15 6.88
N ALA A 189 -20.03 -3.28 7.79
CA ALA A 189 -20.86 -2.16 8.22
C ALA A 189 -20.05 -1.08 8.94
N GLU A 190 -19.09 -1.47 9.80
CA GLU A 190 -18.20 -0.52 10.48
C GLU A 190 -17.28 0.22 9.48
N LEU A 191 -16.76 -0.47 8.47
CA LEU A 191 -15.96 0.14 7.41
C LEU A 191 -16.78 1.12 6.55
N GLU A 192 -18.03 0.80 6.26
CA GLU A 192 -18.92 1.71 5.52
C GLU A 192 -19.17 3.01 6.28
N GLU A 193 -19.32 2.94 7.61
CA GLU A 193 -19.44 4.14 8.43
C GLU A 193 -18.16 5.00 8.41
N VAL A 194 -16.98 4.36 8.45
CA VAL A 194 -15.69 5.07 8.32
C VAL A 194 -15.60 5.77 6.96
N ARG A 195 -16.01 5.10 5.88
CA ARG A 195 -16.08 5.69 4.52
C ARG A 195 -16.97 6.93 4.48
N ARG A 196 -18.14 6.87 5.11
CA ARG A 196 -19.08 7.99 5.17
C ARG A 196 -18.49 9.22 5.87
N VAL A 197 -17.79 8.99 6.99
CA VAL A 197 -17.10 10.07 7.72
C VAL A 197 -16.00 10.69 6.86
N ARG A 198 -15.19 9.87 6.18
CA ARG A 198 -14.15 10.35 5.26
C ARG A 198 -14.72 11.14 4.08
N ALA A 199 -15.81 10.68 3.47
CA ALA A 199 -16.47 11.41 2.39
C ALA A 199 -16.89 12.81 2.83
N THR A 200 -17.41 12.97 4.06
CA THR A 200 -17.78 14.28 4.62
C THR A 200 -16.55 15.17 4.85
N GLN A 201 -15.44 14.60 5.34
CA GLN A 201 -14.19 15.34 5.51
C GLN A 201 -13.59 15.78 4.17
N ARG A 202 -13.66 14.93 3.13
CA ARG A 202 -13.22 15.23 1.76
C ARG A 202 -14.00 16.40 1.16
N GLN A 203 -15.33 16.42 1.29
CA GLN A 203 -16.13 17.56 0.81
C GLN A 203 -15.74 18.89 1.46
N ARG A 204 -15.22 18.87 2.68
CA ARG A 204 -14.70 20.09 3.33
C ARG A 204 -13.33 20.48 2.76
N ARG A 205 -12.48 19.52 2.39
CA ARG A 205 -11.15 19.77 1.78
C ARG A 205 -11.27 20.29 0.34
N SER A 206 -12.19 19.71 -0.45
CA SER A 206 -12.41 20.16 -1.84
C SER A 206 -12.86 21.62 -1.94
N LYS A 207 -13.43 22.18 -0.88
CA LYS A 207 -13.75 23.61 -0.81
C LYS A 207 -12.51 24.52 -0.69
N ASN A 208 -11.38 23.97 -0.24
CA ASN A 208 -10.13 24.73 -0.04
C ASN A 208 -9.20 24.66 -1.27
N GLU A 209 -9.60 23.96 -2.34
CA GLU A 209 -8.87 23.84 -3.63
C GLU A 209 -7.39 23.39 -3.51
N ILE A 210 -6.97 22.78 -2.37
CA ILE A 210 -5.60 22.29 -2.21
C ILE A 210 -5.47 20.94 -2.94
N PRO A 211 -4.60 20.83 -3.97
CA PRO A 211 -4.41 19.60 -4.72
C PRO A 211 -3.86 18.47 -3.85
N VAL A 212 -4.23 17.24 -4.21
CA VAL A 212 -3.79 16.02 -3.54
C VAL A 212 -2.81 15.26 -4.42
N VAL A 213 -1.61 15.00 -3.90
CA VAL A 213 -0.56 14.20 -4.54
C VAL A 213 -0.44 12.88 -3.81
N ALA A 214 -0.64 11.76 -4.51
CA ALA A 214 -0.51 10.43 -3.92
C ALA A 214 0.80 9.76 -4.37
N ILE A 215 1.57 9.26 -3.40
CA ILE A 215 2.78 8.49 -3.67
C ILE A 215 2.39 7.01 -3.80
N VAL A 216 2.65 6.42 -4.95
CA VAL A 216 2.44 5.00 -5.24
C VAL A 216 3.76 4.35 -5.65
N GLY A 217 3.85 3.04 -5.52
CA GLY A 217 5.03 2.31 -5.95
C GLY A 217 5.20 0.99 -5.22
N TYR A 218 6.13 0.20 -5.69
CA TYR A 218 6.41 -1.11 -5.14
C TYR A 218 6.88 -1.02 -3.67
N THR A 219 6.76 -2.11 -2.91
CA THR A 219 7.33 -2.18 -1.55
C THR A 219 8.83 -1.92 -1.62
N ASN A 220 9.36 -1.21 -0.63
CA ASN A 220 10.78 -0.85 -0.54
C ASN A 220 11.32 0.03 -1.70
N ALA A 221 10.47 0.64 -2.54
CA ALA A 221 10.92 1.59 -3.56
C ALA A 221 11.39 2.94 -2.97
N GLY A 222 11.18 3.17 -1.68
CA GLY A 222 11.61 4.39 -0.97
C GLY A 222 10.55 5.48 -0.87
N LYS A 223 9.25 5.12 -0.92
CA LYS A 223 8.12 6.06 -0.80
C LYS A 223 8.15 6.88 0.48
N SER A 224 8.26 6.22 1.64
CA SER A 224 8.30 6.91 2.94
C SER A 224 9.58 7.71 3.14
N THR A 225 10.71 7.25 2.57
CA THR A 225 11.97 8.00 2.53
C THR A 225 11.80 9.28 1.71
N LEU A 226 11.13 9.20 0.54
CA LEU A 226 10.82 10.35 -0.28
C LEU A 226 9.92 11.33 0.46
N LEU A 227 8.84 10.83 1.08
CA LEU A 227 7.94 11.68 1.86
C LEU A 227 8.69 12.42 2.98
N ASN A 228 9.58 11.74 3.73
CA ASN A 228 10.42 12.37 4.74
C ASN A 228 11.33 13.44 4.15
N ALA A 229 11.99 13.13 3.02
CA ALA A 229 12.93 14.05 2.38
C ALA A 229 12.28 15.34 1.91
N ILE A 230 11.04 15.30 1.40
CA ILE A 230 10.34 16.48 0.88
C ILE A 230 9.55 17.24 1.94
N THR A 231 9.11 16.56 3.03
CA THR A 231 8.28 17.22 4.07
C THR A 231 9.04 17.52 5.36
N GLY A 232 10.27 17.04 5.50
CA GLY A 232 11.03 17.12 6.75
C GLY A 232 10.42 16.30 7.90
N ALA A 233 9.53 15.36 7.58
CA ALA A 233 8.91 14.46 8.57
C ALA A 233 9.90 13.37 9.02
N ASP A 234 9.67 12.81 10.21
CA ASP A 234 10.45 11.70 10.77
C ASP A 234 9.54 10.45 10.86
N ILE A 235 9.09 9.97 9.70
CA ILE A 235 8.30 8.73 9.60
C ILE A 235 9.29 7.57 9.57
N PRO A 236 9.05 6.48 10.33
CA PRO A 236 9.89 5.29 10.25
C PRO A 236 10.01 4.80 8.81
N ALA A 237 11.22 4.81 8.26
CA ALA A 237 11.51 4.36 6.92
C ALA A 237 12.64 3.31 7.02
N ASN A 238 12.26 2.08 7.37
CA ASN A 238 13.18 0.96 7.47
C ASN A 238 13.25 0.24 6.12
N ASN A 239 14.31 -0.51 5.91
CA ASN A 239 14.50 -1.31 4.71
C ASN A 239 13.72 -2.65 4.83
N ARG A 240 12.41 -2.58 5.11
CA ARG A 240 11.50 -3.71 5.27
C ARG A 240 10.27 -3.55 4.37
N LEU A 241 9.77 -4.69 3.88
CA LEU A 241 8.54 -4.70 3.10
C LEU A 241 7.35 -4.26 3.97
N PHE A 242 6.41 -3.49 3.41
CA PHE A 242 5.20 -3.00 4.12
C PHE A 242 5.46 -2.21 5.40
N ASP A 243 6.48 -1.37 5.42
CA ASP A 243 6.78 -0.53 6.59
C ASP A 243 5.67 0.51 6.86
N THR A 244 5.01 0.98 5.81
CA THR A 244 3.81 1.82 5.85
C THR A 244 2.58 1.03 5.41
N LEU A 245 1.64 0.82 6.34
CA LEU A 245 0.31 0.27 6.08
C LEU A 245 -0.77 1.36 6.15
N ASP A 246 -0.64 2.27 7.10
CA ASP A 246 -1.55 3.38 7.29
C ASP A 246 -1.13 4.57 6.43
N THR A 247 -2.07 5.17 5.71
CA THR A 247 -1.80 6.36 4.90
C THR A 247 -1.38 7.53 5.78
N THR A 248 -0.24 8.11 5.47
CA THR A 248 0.24 9.31 6.15
C THR A 248 0.10 10.51 5.22
N THR A 249 -0.68 11.48 5.65
CA THR A 249 -0.95 12.70 4.88
C THR A 249 -0.21 13.89 5.46
N ARG A 250 0.45 14.70 4.62
CA ARG A 250 1.19 15.91 5.01
C ARG A 250 0.91 17.06 4.05
N LEU A 251 0.97 18.27 4.57
CA LEU A 251 0.99 19.49 3.76
C LEU A 251 2.43 19.73 3.29
N LEU A 252 2.60 20.03 2.01
CA LEU A 252 3.87 20.32 1.38
C LEU A 252 3.73 21.62 0.59
N THR A 253 4.60 22.58 0.84
CA THR A 253 4.76 23.76 -0.01
C THR A 253 5.71 23.40 -1.15
N VAL A 254 5.19 23.33 -2.37
CA VAL A 254 5.95 22.96 -3.57
C VAL A 254 6.64 24.19 -4.14
N SER A 255 5.93 25.33 -4.19
CA SER A 255 6.42 26.61 -4.64
C SER A 255 5.77 27.74 -3.85
N ASP A 256 6.15 29.00 -4.11
CA ASP A 256 5.52 30.17 -3.49
C ASP A 256 4.02 30.25 -3.75
N THR A 257 3.55 29.62 -4.83
CA THR A 257 2.16 29.68 -5.29
C THR A 257 1.37 28.40 -5.08
N LEU A 258 2.05 27.28 -4.74
CA LEU A 258 1.42 25.97 -4.69
C LEU A 258 1.71 25.23 -3.38
N ASP A 259 0.66 25.07 -2.56
CA ASP A 259 0.64 24.11 -1.47
C ASP A 259 -0.12 22.86 -1.93
N VAL A 260 0.37 21.66 -1.61
CA VAL A 260 -0.28 20.39 -1.91
C VAL A 260 -0.40 19.54 -0.65
N VAL A 261 -1.40 18.69 -0.64
CA VAL A 261 -1.51 17.60 0.34
C VAL A 261 -0.86 16.37 -0.27
N ILE A 262 0.24 15.89 0.31
CA ILE A 262 0.91 14.68 -0.14
C ILE A 262 0.58 13.53 0.80
N SER A 263 0.25 12.36 0.23
CA SER A 263 -0.07 11.15 0.98
C SER A 263 0.81 9.98 0.55
N ASP A 264 1.43 9.29 1.52
CA ASP A 264 2.06 7.99 1.32
C ASP A 264 0.98 6.90 1.30
N THR A 265 1.11 5.94 0.40
CA THR A 265 0.19 4.81 0.29
C THR A 265 0.88 3.49 0.65
N VAL A 266 0.08 2.45 0.84
CA VAL A 266 0.60 1.09 1.05
C VAL A 266 1.45 0.68 -0.15
N GLY A 267 2.62 0.10 0.12
CA GLY A 267 3.46 -0.43 -0.95
C GLY A 267 2.79 -1.60 -1.67
N PHE A 268 2.84 -1.59 -2.99
CA PHE A 268 2.38 -2.72 -3.81
C PHE A 268 3.42 -3.83 -3.86
N ILE A 269 2.97 -5.05 -4.02
CA ILE A 269 3.79 -6.25 -4.12
C ILE A 269 3.19 -7.22 -5.15
N ARG A 270 3.99 -8.12 -5.69
CA ARG A 270 3.49 -9.21 -6.55
C ARG A 270 2.59 -10.15 -5.76
N LYS A 271 1.60 -10.75 -6.44
CA LYS A 271 0.66 -11.74 -5.84
C LYS A 271 -0.03 -11.21 -4.57
N LEU A 272 -0.49 -9.95 -4.62
CA LEU A 272 -1.22 -9.37 -3.50
C LEU A 272 -2.56 -10.10 -3.35
N PRO A 273 -2.91 -10.61 -2.15
CA PRO A 273 -4.16 -11.32 -1.94
C PRO A 273 -5.38 -10.51 -2.36
N HIS A 274 -6.29 -11.09 -3.16
CA HIS A 274 -7.50 -10.41 -3.61
C HIS A 274 -8.35 -9.89 -2.45
N GLN A 275 -8.41 -10.64 -1.34
CA GLN A 275 -9.12 -10.23 -0.13
C GLN A 275 -8.55 -8.95 0.47
N LEU A 276 -7.23 -8.76 0.37
CA LEU A 276 -6.57 -7.52 0.79
C LEU A 276 -6.87 -6.38 -0.18
N VAL A 277 -6.79 -6.62 -1.49
CA VAL A 277 -7.14 -5.59 -2.49
C VAL A 277 -8.56 -5.08 -2.25
N GLU A 278 -9.54 -5.99 -2.01
CA GLU A 278 -10.91 -5.60 -1.68
C GLU A 278 -11.02 -4.85 -0.34
N ALA A 279 -10.32 -5.32 0.70
CA ALA A 279 -10.35 -4.69 2.01
C ALA A 279 -9.72 -3.29 1.98
N PHE A 280 -8.58 -3.16 1.29
CA PHE A 280 -7.87 -1.88 1.15
C PHE A 280 -8.42 -0.98 0.05
N LYS A 281 -9.37 -1.45 -0.76
CA LYS A 281 -9.99 -0.64 -1.80
C LYS A 281 -10.46 0.71 -1.27
N ALA A 282 -10.99 0.74 -0.05
CA ALA A 282 -11.40 1.98 0.62
C ALA A 282 -10.25 2.94 0.95
N THR A 283 -9.07 2.42 1.28
CA THR A 283 -7.87 3.21 1.53
C THR A 283 -7.22 3.64 0.22
N LEU A 284 -7.30 2.77 -0.78
CA LEU A 284 -6.82 3.03 -2.14
C LEU A 284 -7.81 3.91 -2.94
N GLU A 285 -9.08 4.04 -2.50
CA GLU A 285 -10.01 5.07 -3.01
C GLU A 285 -9.46 6.50 -2.83
N GLU A 286 -8.48 6.72 -1.93
CA GLU A 286 -7.76 8.00 -1.87
C GLU A 286 -7.00 8.29 -3.16
N LEU A 287 -6.59 7.26 -3.92
CA LEU A 287 -5.96 7.44 -5.22
C LEU A 287 -6.93 8.01 -6.26
N GLU A 288 -8.20 7.58 -6.24
CA GLU A 288 -9.23 8.10 -7.17
C GLU A 288 -9.46 9.61 -7.03
N TYR A 289 -9.09 10.18 -5.88
CA TYR A 289 -9.25 11.61 -5.58
C TYR A 289 -7.93 12.37 -5.63
N ALA A 290 -6.85 11.74 -6.04
CA ALA A 290 -5.59 12.43 -6.25
C ALA A 290 -5.63 13.25 -7.55
N ASP A 291 -5.06 14.44 -7.50
CA ASP A 291 -4.87 15.30 -8.67
C ASP A 291 -3.59 14.89 -9.44
N LEU A 292 -2.66 14.19 -8.76
CA LEU A 292 -1.40 13.74 -9.33
C LEU A 292 -0.90 12.48 -8.61
N LEU A 293 -0.37 11.52 -9.37
CA LEU A 293 0.32 10.34 -8.86
C LEU A 293 1.84 10.51 -8.98
N LEU A 294 2.57 10.15 -7.93
CA LEU A 294 4.03 9.97 -7.99
C LEU A 294 4.34 8.48 -7.94
N HIS A 295 4.62 7.88 -9.09
CA HIS A 295 4.99 6.47 -9.18
C HIS A 295 6.48 6.31 -8.87
N VAL A 296 6.80 5.93 -7.64
CA VAL A 296 8.17 5.75 -7.17
C VAL A 296 8.67 4.35 -7.54
N ILE A 297 9.77 4.32 -8.30
CA ILE A 297 10.38 3.12 -8.87
C ILE A 297 11.80 2.99 -8.31
N ASP A 298 12.15 1.84 -7.77
CA ASP A 298 13.52 1.53 -7.37
C ASP A 298 14.38 1.26 -8.60
N SER A 299 15.10 2.26 -9.07
CA SER A 299 15.92 2.16 -10.27
C SER A 299 17.17 1.29 -10.11
N SER A 300 17.56 0.94 -8.89
CA SER A 300 18.69 0.07 -8.60
C SER A 300 18.35 -1.43 -8.72
N ASN A 301 17.06 -1.77 -8.70
CA ASN A 301 16.61 -3.15 -8.82
C ASN A 301 16.65 -3.61 -10.29
N LEU A 302 17.21 -4.78 -10.57
CA LEU A 302 17.27 -5.34 -11.92
C LEU A 302 15.89 -5.57 -12.55
N GLN A 303 14.88 -5.78 -11.72
CA GLN A 303 13.49 -6.03 -12.14
C GLN A 303 12.57 -4.82 -12.02
N TRP A 304 13.12 -3.63 -11.90
CA TRP A 304 12.33 -2.42 -11.76
C TRP A 304 11.18 -2.28 -12.77
N ARG A 305 11.38 -2.79 -14.02
CA ARG A 305 10.35 -2.76 -15.07
C ARG A 305 9.14 -3.63 -14.70
N GLN A 306 9.39 -4.87 -14.25
CA GLN A 306 8.30 -5.79 -13.84
C GLN A 306 7.57 -5.28 -12.60
N GLN A 307 8.31 -4.68 -11.66
CA GLN A 307 7.73 -4.03 -10.49
C GLN A 307 6.87 -2.83 -10.91
N ALA A 308 7.35 -2.00 -11.81
CA ALA A 308 6.60 -0.87 -12.35
C ALA A 308 5.33 -1.33 -13.09
N ASP A 309 5.43 -2.35 -13.96
CA ASP A 309 4.28 -2.93 -14.67
C ASP A 309 3.22 -3.49 -13.69
N THR A 310 3.66 -4.08 -12.57
CA THR A 310 2.75 -4.57 -11.51
C THR A 310 1.99 -3.41 -10.87
N VAL A 311 2.69 -2.32 -10.55
CA VAL A 311 2.06 -1.10 -9.99
C VAL A 311 1.11 -0.46 -11.00
N ASP A 312 1.51 -0.32 -12.27
CA ASP A 312 0.68 0.24 -13.33
C ASP A 312 -0.60 -0.60 -13.58
N ARG A 313 -0.53 -1.92 -13.40
CA ARG A 313 -1.70 -2.81 -13.47
C ARG A 313 -2.65 -2.53 -12.31
N LEU A 314 -2.14 -2.44 -11.09
CA LEU A 314 -2.94 -2.17 -9.90
C LEU A 314 -3.58 -0.78 -9.94
N ILE A 315 -2.88 0.26 -10.43
CA ILE A 315 -3.44 1.59 -10.64
C ILE A 315 -4.65 1.51 -11.58
N ARG A 316 -4.57 0.73 -12.67
CA ARG A 316 -5.69 0.51 -13.60
C ARG A 316 -6.85 -0.26 -12.95
N GLU A 317 -6.58 -1.31 -12.19
CA GLU A 317 -7.59 -2.08 -11.47
C GLU A 317 -8.34 -1.25 -10.41
N LEU A 318 -7.68 -0.21 -9.89
CA LEU A 318 -8.24 0.75 -8.96
C LEU A 318 -8.96 1.92 -9.65
N GLY A 319 -8.98 1.99 -10.99
CA GLY A 319 -9.64 3.07 -11.73
C GLY A 319 -8.92 4.42 -11.68
N ALA A 320 -7.64 4.44 -11.31
CA ALA A 320 -6.83 5.65 -11.17
C ALA A 320 -5.93 5.94 -12.39
N ASP A 321 -6.13 5.23 -13.50
CA ASP A 321 -5.33 5.33 -14.75
C ASP A 321 -5.55 6.64 -15.53
N THR A 322 -6.60 7.37 -15.23
CA THR A 322 -6.90 8.69 -15.83
C THR A 322 -6.17 9.84 -15.13
N ILE A 323 -5.59 9.59 -13.97
CA ILE A 323 -4.91 10.62 -13.17
C ILE A 323 -3.51 10.86 -13.75
N PRO A 324 -3.06 12.12 -13.92
CA PRO A 324 -1.70 12.41 -14.31
C PRO A 324 -0.69 11.71 -13.41
N CYS A 325 0.36 11.12 -13.99
CA CYS A 325 1.36 10.37 -13.24
C CYS A 325 2.77 10.84 -13.59
N ILE A 326 3.60 11.11 -12.57
CA ILE A 326 5.03 11.35 -12.71
C ILE A 326 5.77 10.08 -12.29
N ARG A 327 6.64 9.55 -13.17
CA ARG A 327 7.54 8.44 -12.85
C ARG A 327 8.77 8.96 -12.12
N VAL A 328 8.96 8.52 -10.87
CA VAL A 328 10.05 8.92 -9.99
C VAL A 328 11.02 7.77 -9.84
N TYR A 329 12.11 7.79 -10.61
CA TYR A 329 13.17 6.79 -10.53
C TYR A 329 14.07 7.10 -9.33
N ASN A 330 13.81 6.43 -8.22
CA ASN A 330 14.51 6.63 -6.95
C ASN A 330 15.75 5.75 -6.85
N LYS A 331 16.59 6.03 -5.86
CA LYS A 331 17.87 5.37 -5.56
C LYS A 331 18.91 5.56 -6.67
N SER A 332 18.92 6.74 -7.32
CA SER A 332 19.90 7.10 -8.34
C SER A 332 21.36 7.13 -7.84
N ASP A 333 21.56 7.19 -6.52
CA ASP A 333 22.85 7.05 -5.84
C ASP A 333 23.45 5.64 -5.92
N LEU A 334 22.63 4.64 -6.25
CA LEU A 334 23.06 3.27 -6.52
C LEU A 334 23.21 3.06 -8.04
N SER A 335 23.96 2.04 -8.47
CA SER A 335 24.19 1.80 -9.91
C SER A 335 22.88 1.59 -10.67
N PHE A 336 22.69 2.37 -11.74
CA PHE A 336 21.51 2.34 -12.58
C PHE A 336 21.71 1.40 -13.80
N PRO A 337 21.01 0.25 -13.89
CA PRO A 337 21.24 -0.76 -14.95
C PRO A 337 20.75 -0.38 -16.35
N GLY A 338 20.24 0.81 -16.56
CA GLY A 338 19.75 1.24 -17.88
C GLY A 338 19.50 2.73 -17.93
N GLY A 339 19.97 3.39 -18.99
CA GLY A 339 19.72 4.83 -19.18
C GLY A 339 18.21 5.12 -19.14
N LEU A 340 17.84 6.19 -18.44
CA LEU A 340 16.48 6.72 -18.49
C LEU A 340 16.15 7.07 -19.94
N ALA A 341 15.07 6.52 -20.47
CA ALA A 341 14.41 7.16 -21.57
C ALA A 341 14.07 8.60 -21.11
N LYS A 342 14.36 9.61 -21.92
CA LYS A 342 13.91 10.98 -21.65
C LYS A 342 12.40 11.01 -21.84
N GLU A 343 11.68 10.60 -20.80
CA GLU A 343 10.24 10.74 -20.71
C GLU A 343 9.96 12.14 -20.14
N GLU A 344 9.01 12.84 -20.71
CA GLU A 344 8.67 14.21 -20.30
C GLU A 344 8.13 14.28 -18.87
N ASP A 345 7.51 13.17 -18.42
CA ASP A 345 6.89 13.01 -17.11
C ASP A 345 7.69 12.09 -16.17
N ALA A 346 9.02 12.14 -16.27
CA ALA A 346 9.90 11.32 -15.45
C ALA A 346 11.06 12.11 -14.85
N VAL A 347 11.47 11.73 -13.66
CA VAL A 347 12.60 12.34 -12.95
C VAL A 347 13.40 11.28 -12.20
N ALA A 348 14.74 11.40 -12.22
CA ALA A 348 15.62 10.58 -11.40
C ALA A 348 15.95 11.33 -10.10
N ILE A 349 15.85 10.62 -8.97
CA ILE A 349 16.13 11.17 -7.66
C ILE A 349 16.90 10.19 -6.78
N SER A 350 17.54 10.71 -5.76
CA SER A 350 17.89 9.93 -4.55
C SER A 350 17.18 10.53 -3.35
N ALA A 351 16.14 9.88 -2.88
CA ALA A 351 15.43 10.30 -1.68
C ALA A 351 16.34 10.28 -0.43
N LYS A 352 17.43 9.51 -0.47
CA LYS A 352 18.40 9.40 0.61
C LYS A 352 19.36 10.58 0.65
N THR A 353 19.85 11.06 -0.49
CA THR A 353 20.82 12.15 -0.59
C THR A 353 20.17 13.51 -0.83
N GLY A 354 18.91 13.52 -1.29
CA GLY A 354 18.20 14.74 -1.69
C GLY A 354 18.44 15.15 -3.14
N GLU A 355 19.28 14.44 -3.89
CA GLU A 355 19.55 14.71 -5.31
C GLU A 355 18.29 14.56 -6.16
N GLY A 356 18.06 15.49 -7.10
CA GLY A 356 16.90 15.50 -8.00
C GLY A 356 15.56 15.90 -7.35
N ILE A 357 15.50 16.12 -6.04
CA ILE A 357 14.26 16.55 -5.35
C ILE A 357 13.79 17.93 -5.86
N PRO A 358 14.66 18.95 -6.06
CA PRO A 358 14.22 20.22 -6.65
C PRO A 358 13.57 20.06 -8.03
N ASP A 359 14.09 19.17 -8.87
CA ASP A 359 13.55 18.90 -10.20
C ASP A 359 12.18 18.21 -10.11
N LEU A 360 12.00 17.29 -9.15
CA LEU A 360 10.71 16.67 -8.85
C LEU A 360 9.68 17.74 -8.42
N LEU A 361 10.03 18.63 -7.51
CA LEU A 361 9.13 19.70 -7.05
C LEU A 361 8.74 20.64 -8.21
N ALA A 362 9.70 21.01 -9.06
CA ALA A 362 9.44 21.82 -10.24
C ALA A 362 8.49 21.10 -11.24
N LEU A 363 8.61 19.77 -11.38
CA LEU A 363 7.73 18.99 -12.24
C LEU A 363 6.31 18.86 -11.64
N ILE A 364 6.18 18.71 -10.32
CA ILE A 364 4.90 18.73 -9.61
C ILE A 364 4.22 20.09 -9.80
N ASP A 365 4.97 21.20 -9.62
CA ASP A 365 4.46 22.55 -9.82
C ASP A 365 3.92 22.73 -11.24
N LYS A 366 4.72 22.37 -12.24
CA LYS A 366 4.33 22.41 -13.67
C LYS A 366 3.06 21.61 -13.98
N LYS A 367 2.90 20.42 -13.36
CA LYS A 367 1.74 19.54 -13.63
C LYS A 367 0.47 19.98 -12.92
N LEU A 368 0.59 20.61 -11.77
CA LEU A 368 -0.54 21.10 -10.96
C LEU A 368 -0.79 22.59 -11.12
N ASP A 369 0.04 23.30 -11.90
CA ASP A 369 -0.17 24.72 -12.15
C ASP A 369 -1.52 24.95 -12.85
N LYS A 370 -2.41 25.59 -12.10
CA LYS A 370 -3.72 26.04 -12.59
C LYS A 370 -3.67 27.50 -13.09
N GLY A 371 -2.46 28.03 -13.35
CA GLY A 371 -2.25 29.42 -13.74
C GLY A 371 -2.39 30.38 -12.55
N THR A 372 -2.15 29.92 -11.34
CA THR A 372 -2.11 30.77 -10.14
C THR A 372 -0.88 31.66 -10.17
N LYS A 373 -1.04 32.94 -9.79
CA LYS A 373 0.08 33.90 -9.73
C LYS A 373 0.09 34.63 -8.40
N ARG A 374 1.30 34.81 -7.88
CA ARG A 374 1.55 35.74 -6.77
C ARG A 374 1.56 37.13 -7.31
N VAL A 375 0.68 37.99 -6.80
CA VAL A 375 0.53 39.38 -7.27
C VAL A 375 0.44 40.34 -6.09
N THR A 376 0.91 41.54 -6.32
CA THR A 376 0.67 42.71 -5.44
C THR A 376 -0.50 43.49 -6.02
N LEU A 377 -1.51 43.72 -5.20
CA LEU A 377 -2.73 44.44 -5.55
C LEU A 377 -2.76 45.76 -4.79
N HIS A 378 -3.06 46.85 -5.49
CA HIS A 378 -3.27 48.15 -4.91
C HIS A 378 -4.76 48.50 -5.00
N LEU A 379 -5.51 48.18 -3.96
CA LEU A 379 -6.96 48.37 -3.92
C LEU A 379 -7.30 49.75 -3.36
N PRO A 380 -8.05 50.58 -4.08
CA PRO A 380 -8.58 51.84 -3.52
C PRO A 380 -9.56 51.50 -2.37
N TYR A 381 -9.67 52.41 -1.39
CA TYR A 381 -10.52 52.22 -0.21
C TYR A 381 -12.01 52.04 -0.54
N ASP A 382 -12.50 52.58 -1.65
CA ASP A 382 -13.85 52.40 -2.15
C ASP A 382 -14.11 51.01 -2.72
N LYS A 383 -13.04 50.23 -3.01
CA LYS A 383 -13.05 48.85 -3.48
C LYS A 383 -12.61 47.82 -2.42
N ALA A 384 -12.55 48.25 -1.16
CA ALA A 384 -12.16 47.35 -0.05
C ALA A 384 -13.02 46.08 0.06
N GLY A 385 -14.24 46.07 -0.51
CA GLY A 385 -15.06 44.88 -0.62
C GLY A 385 -14.43 43.72 -1.46
N ALA A 386 -13.44 44.05 -2.33
CA ALA A 386 -12.68 43.01 -3.05
C ALA A 386 -11.76 42.22 -2.10
N LEU A 387 -11.43 42.77 -0.94
CA LEU A 387 -10.64 42.08 0.09
C LEU A 387 -11.36 40.87 0.62
N ASP A 388 -12.69 40.91 0.77
CA ASP A 388 -13.50 39.77 1.19
C ASP A 388 -13.45 38.61 0.17
N SER A 389 -13.39 38.94 -1.12
CA SER A 389 -13.24 37.94 -2.19
C SER A 389 -11.84 37.34 -2.17
N LEU A 390 -10.81 38.15 -1.94
CA LEU A 390 -9.44 37.69 -1.79
C LEU A 390 -9.29 36.72 -0.59
N TYR A 391 -9.86 37.04 0.57
CA TYR A 391 -9.82 36.14 1.72
C TYR A 391 -10.62 34.85 1.52
N ARG A 392 -11.60 34.82 0.63
CA ARG A 392 -12.38 33.62 0.33
C ARG A 392 -11.78 32.74 -0.75
N GLU A 393 -11.17 33.32 -1.78
CA GLU A 393 -10.80 32.64 -3.03
C GLU A 393 -9.30 32.72 -3.35
N ALA A 394 -8.48 33.41 -2.51
CA ALA A 394 -7.05 33.55 -2.68
C ALA A 394 -6.28 33.28 -1.38
N LYS A 395 -4.99 32.95 -1.48
CA LYS A 395 -4.09 32.90 -0.32
C LYS A 395 -3.51 34.30 -0.09
N VAL A 396 -4.07 35.04 0.86
CA VAL A 396 -3.59 36.36 1.25
C VAL A 396 -2.38 36.23 2.17
N GLU A 397 -1.23 36.76 1.78
CA GLU A 397 0.02 36.68 2.53
C GLU A 397 0.24 37.94 3.43
N SER A 398 -0.03 39.11 2.90
CA SER A 398 0.06 40.35 3.67
C SER A 398 -0.97 41.37 3.22
N VAL A 399 -1.39 42.24 4.13
CA VAL A 399 -2.24 43.38 3.87
C VAL A 399 -1.65 44.60 4.57
N GLU A 400 -1.33 45.66 3.82
CA GLU A 400 -0.84 46.91 4.34
C GLU A 400 -1.81 48.05 3.97
N TYR A 401 -2.08 48.92 4.91
CA TYR A 401 -2.96 50.08 4.71
C TYR A 401 -2.11 51.33 4.57
N THR A 402 -1.92 51.77 3.32
CA THR A 402 -1.16 52.97 2.97
C THR A 402 -2.08 54.02 2.35
N ALA A 403 -1.70 54.66 1.25
CA ALA A 403 -2.61 55.46 0.42
C ALA A 403 -3.68 54.59 -0.28
N THR A 404 -3.39 53.27 -0.41
CA THR A 404 -4.26 52.23 -0.91
C THR A 404 -4.22 51.06 0.08
N VAL A 405 -5.08 50.06 -0.12
CA VAL A 405 -4.97 48.78 0.56
C VAL A 405 -4.08 47.90 -0.30
N ASP A 406 -2.82 47.72 0.13
CA ASP A 406 -1.81 46.96 -0.57
C ASP A 406 -1.88 45.50 -0.11
N VAL A 407 -2.17 44.61 -1.02
CA VAL A 407 -2.40 43.17 -0.72
C VAL A 407 -1.42 42.35 -1.53
N VAL A 408 -0.64 41.51 -0.87
CA VAL A 408 0.12 40.44 -1.53
C VAL A 408 -0.68 39.18 -1.40
N ALA A 409 -1.07 38.60 -2.54
CA ALA A 409 -1.89 37.37 -2.57
C ALA A 409 -1.54 36.48 -3.75
N VAL A 410 -1.73 35.17 -3.55
CA VAL A 410 -1.70 34.16 -4.61
C VAL A 410 -3.11 33.99 -5.14
N CYS A 411 -3.34 34.43 -6.38
CA CYS A 411 -4.66 34.48 -7.00
C CYS A 411 -4.79 33.47 -8.14
N ASN A 412 -5.97 32.84 -8.25
CA ASN A 412 -6.33 32.00 -9.37
C ASN A 412 -6.64 32.85 -10.63
N PRO A 413 -6.66 32.28 -11.85
CA PRO A 413 -6.89 33.00 -13.10
C PRO A 413 -8.18 33.83 -13.12
N ARG A 414 -9.22 33.34 -12.44
CA ARG A 414 -10.52 34.03 -12.34
C ARG A 414 -10.38 35.36 -11.58
N LEU A 415 -9.75 35.31 -10.40
CA LEU A 415 -9.50 36.51 -9.60
C LEU A 415 -8.53 37.46 -10.28
N LEU A 416 -7.47 36.92 -10.92
CA LEU A 416 -6.54 37.72 -11.72
C LEU A 416 -7.30 38.47 -12.84
N GLY A 417 -8.24 37.84 -13.51
CA GLY A 417 -9.07 38.50 -14.52
C GLY A 417 -10.00 39.58 -13.96
N GLN A 418 -10.56 39.34 -12.76
CA GLN A 418 -11.47 40.27 -12.09
C GLN A 418 -10.73 41.50 -11.51
N LEU A 419 -9.51 41.30 -11.02
CA LEU A 419 -8.73 42.31 -10.31
C LEU A 419 -7.56 42.87 -11.13
N LYS A 420 -7.51 42.56 -12.43
CA LYS A 420 -6.40 42.98 -13.34
C LYS A 420 -6.01 44.44 -13.25
N ASP A 421 -7.02 45.32 -13.08
CA ASP A 421 -6.81 46.78 -13.06
C ASP A 421 -6.11 47.26 -11.79
N TYR A 422 -6.00 46.43 -10.77
CA TYR A 422 -5.39 46.72 -9.46
C TYR A 422 -4.07 45.99 -9.23
N ILE A 423 -3.62 45.15 -10.20
CA ILE A 423 -2.39 44.36 -10.10
C ILE A 423 -1.20 45.20 -10.58
N GLU A 424 -0.18 45.27 -9.77
CA GLU A 424 1.08 45.93 -10.13
C GLU A 424 1.72 45.26 -11.35
N GLY A 425 1.96 46.05 -12.42
CA GLY A 425 2.65 45.53 -13.62
C GLY A 425 1.88 44.49 -14.44
N TRP A 426 0.53 44.47 -14.34
CA TRP A 426 -0.28 43.51 -15.08
C TRP A 426 0.03 43.52 -16.59
N GLN A 427 0.34 42.32 -17.11
CA GLN A 427 0.37 42.03 -18.55
C GLN A 427 -0.60 40.90 -18.84
N PRO A 428 -1.43 41.00 -19.89
CA PRO A 428 -2.32 39.90 -20.28
C PRO A 428 -1.47 38.68 -20.61
N PRO A 429 -1.97 37.44 -20.32
CA PRO A 429 -1.32 36.24 -20.74
C PRO A 429 -1.12 36.26 -22.26
N LYS A 430 0.08 35.87 -22.73
CA LYS A 430 0.33 35.69 -24.16
C LYS A 430 -0.61 34.63 -24.68
N GLU A 431 -1.46 34.97 -25.67
CA GLU A 431 -2.25 33.98 -26.37
C GLU A 431 -1.29 33.04 -27.12
N GLU A 432 -1.46 31.72 -26.95
CA GLU A 432 -0.63 30.66 -27.57
C GLU A 432 -0.83 30.56 -29.10
N TRP A 433 -1.24 31.63 -29.77
CA TRP A 433 -1.56 31.64 -31.20
C TRP A 433 -0.67 32.58 -32.05
N GLU A 434 0.53 32.93 -31.57
CA GLU A 434 1.54 33.59 -32.40
C GLU A 434 2.82 32.77 -32.53
#